data_06acfb9b0d92becfe505024e02512650
#
_entry.id   06acfb9b0d92becfe505024e02512650
#
_cell.length_a   1.000
_cell.length_b   1.000
_cell.length_c   1.000
_cell.angle_alpha   90.00
_cell.angle_beta   90.00
_cell.angle_gamma   90.00
#
_symmetry.space_group_name_H-M   'P 1'
#
loop_
_entity.id
_entity.type
_entity.pdbx_description
1 polymer ?
#
loop_
_entity_poly.entity_id
_entity_poly.type
_entity_poly.pdbx_seq_one_letter_code
_entity_poly.pdbx_strand_id
1 'polypeptide(L)'
;MASKKPEHQAPPEIFYNEDEAAKYTNNTRIMQIQSEMSERALELLALPEDESCYLLDIGCGSGLSGDCCEEEGHTWVGLDISQAMLDIARERESEAGDVLCSDMGQGLCFRAGAFDGAISISALQWLCNADKSWHNPHKRLVSLTPDLPTD
;
A
#
# COMPACT_ATOMS: atom_id res chain seq x y z
N MET A 1 25.20 -1.62 15.68
CA MET A 1 24.77 -2.61 14.66
C MET A 1 23.65 -1.97 13.85
N ALA A 2 23.74 -1.96 12.53
CA ALA A 2 22.64 -1.47 11.71
C ALA A 2 21.43 -2.40 11.92
N SER A 3 20.26 -1.83 12.24
CA SER A 3 19.02 -2.58 12.31
C SER A 3 18.76 -3.27 10.98
N LYS A 4 18.42 -4.56 10.98
CA LYS A 4 18.01 -5.24 9.75
C LYS A 4 16.72 -4.57 9.27
N LYS A 5 16.61 -4.38 7.95
CA LYS A 5 15.39 -3.84 7.35
C LYS A 5 14.21 -4.78 7.62
N PRO A 6 12.99 -4.27 7.81
CA PRO A 6 11.81 -5.06 8.10
C PRO A 6 11.60 -6.22 7.14
N GLU A 7 11.69 -5.97 5.84
CA GLU A 7 11.49 -6.96 4.78
C GLU A 7 12.52 -8.10 4.78
N HIS A 8 13.61 -7.99 5.54
CA HIS A 8 14.62 -9.05 5.71
C HIS A 8 14.46 -9.83 7.02
N GLN A 9 13.42 -9.57 7.81
CA GLN A 9 13.20 -10.21 9.12
C GLN A 9 12.12 -11.28 9.06
N ALA A 10 11.00 -10.98 8.42
CA ALA A 10 9.85 -11.87 8.26
C ALA A 10 9.00 -11.42 7.07
N PRO A 11 8.09 -12.27 6.54
CA PRO A 11 7.04 -11.86 5.61
C PRO A 11 6.18 -10.73 6.20
N PRO A 12 5.59 -9.84 5.37
CA PRO A 12 4.88 -8.67 5.86
C PRO A 12 3.69 -9.01 6.76
N GLU A 13 2.95 -10.06 6.46
CA GLU A 13 1.81 -10.54 7.27
C GLU A 13 2.20 -11.09 8.65
N ILE A 14 3.48 -11.44 8.82
CA ILE A 14 4.03 -11.89 10.10
C ILE A 14 4.74 -10.73 10.82
N PHE A 15 5.47 -9.91 10.07
CA PHE A 15 6.21 -8.78 10.63
C PHE A 15 5.24 -7.74 11.22
N TYR A 16 4.23 -7.34 10.47
CA TYR A 16 3.20 -6.41 10.93
C TYR A 16 2.07 -7.15 11.66
N ASN A 17 2.41 -7.74 12.81
CA ASN A 17 1.43 -8.19 13.78
C ASN A 17 0.83 -7.00 14.55
N GLU A 18 -0.09 -7.25 15.47
CA GLU A 18 -0.79 -6.21 16.24
C GLU A 18 0.17 -5.23 16.94
N ASP A 19 1.25 -5.75 17.55
CA ASP A 19 2.23 -4.93 18.27
C ASP A 19 3.05 -4.02 17.33
N GLU A 20 3.55 -4.57 16.22
CA GLU A 20 4.35 -3.82 15.25
C GLU A 20 3.48 -2.86 14.45
N ALA A 21 2.25 -3.23 14.10
CA ALA A 21 1.29 -2.35 13.45
C ALA A 21 0.94 -1.15 14.35
N ALA A 22 0.68 -1.38 15.64
CA ALA A 22 0.45 -0.30 16.61
C ALA A 22 1.68 0.60 16.79
N LYS A 23 2.89 0.03 16.89
CA LYS A 23 4.13 0.82 16.98
C LYS A 23 4.37 1.66 15.74
N TYR A 24 4.14 1.10 14.55
CA TYR A 24 4.28 1.80 13.29
C TYR A 24 3.35 3.00 13.22
N THR A 25 2.08 2.79 13.53
CA THR A 25 1.03 3.80 13.46
C THR A 25 1.18 4.90 14.52
N ASN A 26 1.79 4.61 15.68
CA ASN A 26 2.03 5.57 16.73
C ASN A 26 3.38 6.32 16.60
N ASN A 27 4.21 5.99 15.61
CA ASN A 27 5.48 6.65 15.40
C ASN A 27 5.31 7.92 14.56
N THR A 28 5.27 9.06 15.21
CA THR A 28 5.05 10.38 14.59
C THR A 28 6.00 10.67 13.43
N ARG A 29 7.27 10.25 13.54
CA ARG A 29 8.25 10.46 12.46
C ARG A 29 7.94 9.60 11.24
N ILE A 30 7.53 8.35 11.45
CA ILE A 30 7.14 7.45 10.35
C ILE A 30 5.88 8.02 9.69
N MET A 31 4.89 8.42 10.48
CA MET A 31 3.65 9.02 9.97
C MET A 31 3.94 10.23 9.08
N GLN A 32 4.77 11.16 9.55
CA GLN A 32 5.14 12.35 8.78
C GLN A 32 5.81 11.97 7.44
N ILE A 33 6.78 11.06 7.45
CA ILE A 33 7.47 10.62 6.23
C ILE A 33 6.49 9.95 5.26
N GLN A 34 5.56 9.12 5.77
CA GLN A 34 4.57 8.46 4.93
C GLN A 34 3.59 9.47 4.31
N SER A 35 3.11 10.47 5.06
CA SER A 35 2.27 11.55 4.53
C SER A 35 2.99 12.34 3.44
N GLU A 36 4.21 12.81 3.69
CA GLU A 36 5.02 13.56 2.70
C GLU A 36 5.23 12.75 1.41
N MET A 37 5.46 11.43 1.51
CA MET A 37 5.59 10.56 0.33
C MET A 37 4.26 10.38 -0.39
N SER A 38 3.16 10.28 0.34
CA SER A 38 1.81 10.11 -0.23
C SER A 38 1.37 11.37 -0.98
N GLU A 39 1.54 12.54 -0.38
CA GLU A 39 1.30 13.84 -1.01
C GLU A 39 2.12 13.95 -2.32
N ARG A 40 3.40 13.60 -2.27
CA ARG A 40 4.25 13.64 -3.46
C ARG A 40 3.81 12.63 -4.54
N ALA A 41 3.32 11.47 -4.15
CA ALA A 41 2.79 10.48 -5.09
C ALA A 41 1.52 10.99 -5.78
N LEU A 42 0.61 11.64 -5.03
CA LEU A 42 -0.59 12.27 -5.59
C LEU A 42 -0.26 13.40 -6.57
N GLU A 43 0.69 14.28 -6.22
CA GLU A 43 1.19 15.29 -7.16
C GLU A 43 1.70 14.68 -8.48
N LEU A 44 2.44 13.56 -8.40
CA LEU A 44 3.01 12.88 -9.56
C LEU A 44 1.97 12.18 -10.44
N LEU A 45 0.82 11.80 -9.88
CA LEU A 45 -0.30 11.27 -10.66
C LEU A 45 -0.88 12.32 -11.62
N ALA A 46 -0.70 13.62 -11.32
CA ALA A 46 -1.20 14.74 -12.13
C ALA A 46 -2.68 14.56 -12.50
N LEU A 47 -3.50 14.26 -11.50
CA LEU A 47 -4.93 14.04 -11.65
C LEU A 47 -5.63 15.32 -12.13
N PRO A 48 -6.81 15.22 -12.78
CA PRO A 48 -7.58 16.40 -13.18
C PRO A 48 -7.91 17.29 -11.98
N GLU A 49 -7.73 18.60 -12.14
CA GLU A 49 -8.13 19.58 -11.14
C GLU A 49 -9.66 19.60 -11.01
N ASP A 50 -10.15 19.79 -9.80
CA ASP A 50 -11.60 19.89 -9.48
C ASP A 50 -12.43 18.62 -9.77
N GLU A 51 -11.82 17.47 -9.99
CA GLU A 51 -12.50 16.18 -10.17
C GLU A 51 -12.14 15.19 -9.06
N SER A 52 -13.14 14.53 -8.47
CA SER A 52 -12.91 13.40 -7.58
C SER A 52 -12.54 12.17 -8.39
N CYS A 53 -11.34 11.63 -8.16
CA CYS A 53 -10.83 10.44 -8.82
C CYS A 53 -10.98 9.21 -7.91
N TYR A 54 -11.02 8.02 -8.53
CA TYR A 54 -11.03 6.75 -7.81
C TYR A 54 -9.65 6.12 -7.85
N LEU A 55 -9.01 6.01 -6.69
CA LEU A 55 -7.60 5.64 -6.55
C LEU A 55 -7.43 4.26 -5.91
N LEU A 56 -6.39 3.54 -6.35
CA LEU A 56 -5.95 2.30 -5.74
C LEU A 56 -4.68 2.55 -4.92
N ASP A 57 -4.70 2.20 -3.65
CA ASP A 57 -3.55 2.23 -2.74
C ASP A 57 -3.02 0.82 -2.50
N ILE A 58 -1.86 0.52 -3.09
CA ILE A 58 -1.27 -0.82 -3.11
C ILE A 58 -0.28 -0.97 -1.96
N GLY A 59 -0.64 -1.75 -0.95
CA GLY A 59 0.10 -1.85 0.30
C GLY A 59 -0.23 -0.68 1.23
N CYS A 60 -1.53 -0.43 1.42
CA CYS A 60 -2.06 0.74 2.15
C CYS A 60 -1.71 0.77 3.66
N GLY A 61 -1.27 -0.36 4.21
CA GLY A 61 -0.94 -0.47 5.62
C GLY A 61 -2.07 -0.02 6.53
N SER A 62 -1.78 0.89 7.45
CA SER A 62 -2.75 1.47 8.39
C SER A 62 -3.58 2.62 7.81
N GLY A 63 -3.58 2.84 6.49
CA GLY A 63 -4.45 3.79 5.82
C GLY A 63 -3.96 5.24 5.77
N LEU A 64 -2.70 5.53 6.13
CA LEU A 64 -2.14 6.90 6.11
C LEU A 64 -2.16 7.53 4.72
N SER A 65 -1.83 6.76 3.69
CA SER A 65 -1.89 7.20 2.29
C SER A 65 -3.31 7.41 1.80
N GLY A 66 -4.25 6.59 2.31
CA GLY A 66 -5.68 6.76 2.07
C GLY A 66 -6.23 8.07 2.64
N ASP A 67 -5.82 8.43 3.87
CA ASP A 67 -6.18 9.73 4.45
C ASP A 67 -5.75 10.90 3.53
N CYS A 68 -4.53 10.85 2.96
CA CYS A 68 -4.06 11.85 2.00
C CYS A 68 -4.93 11.90 0.72
N CYS A 69 -5.35 10.72 0.20
CA CYS A 69 -6.27 10.68 -0.95
C CYS A 69 -7.60 11.37 -0.62
N GLU A 70 -8.14 11.13 0.56
CA GLU A 70 -9.41 11.69 1.02
C GLU A 70 -9.31 13.20 1.27
N GLU A 71 -8.21 13.67 1.87
CA GLU A 71 -7.92 15.09 2.07
C GLU A 71 -7.85 15.88 0.75
N GLU A 72 -7.37 15.26 -0.33
CA GLU A 72 -7.35 15.81 -1.69
C GLU A 72 -8.70 15.65 -2.44
N GLY A 73 -9.72 15.09 -1.78
CA GLY A 73 -11.07 14.97 -2.33
C GLY A 73 -11.30 13.74 -3.22
N HIS A 74 -10.42 12.75 -3.14
CA HIS A 74 -10.52 11.50 -3.91
C HIS A 74 -11.17 10.38 -3.10
N THR A 75 -11.76 9.41 -3.81
CA THR A 75 -12.16 8.13 -3.22
C THR A 75 -11.07 7.09 -3.44
N TRP A 76 -10.92 6.15 -2.53
CA TRP A 76 -9.83 5.18 -2.62
C TRP A 76 -10.21 3.78 -2.13
N VAL A 77 -9.48 2.78 -2.66
CA VAL A 77 -9.47 1.41 -2.13
C VAL A 77 -8.05 1.01 -1.83
N GLY A 78 -7.82 0.55 -0.61
CA GLY A 78 -6.52 0.06 -0.16
C GLY A 78 -6.43 -1.47 -0.16
N LEU A 79 -5.27 -1.98 -0.57
CA LEU A 79 -4.91 -3.38 -0.43
C LEU A 79 -3.77 -3.54 0.54
N ASP A 80 -3.87 -4.47 1.47
CA ASP A 80 -2.73 -4.92 2.28
C ASP A 80 -2.87 -6.41 2.62
N ILE A 81 -1.75 -7.07 2.87
CA ILE A 81 -1.72 -8.49 3.26
C ILE A 81 -1.81 -8.65 4.78
N SER A 82 -1.47 -7.62 5.56
CA SER A 82 -1.52 -7.63 7.02
C SER A 82 -2.91 -7.27 7.54
N GLN A 83 -3.59 -8.24 8.12
CA GLN A 83 -4.89 -8.01 8.75
C GLN A 83 -4.79 -6.98 9.90
N ALA A 84 -3.71 -7.05 10.71
CA ALA A 84 -3.50 -6.12 11.82
C ALA A 84 -3.37 -4.65 11.35
N MET A 85 -2.71 -4.41 10.20
CA MET A 85 -2.64 -3.08 9.60
C MET A 85 -4.01 -2.62 9.09
N LEU A 86 -4.77 -3.51 8.44
CA LEU A 86 -6.11 -3.20 7.93
C LEU A 86 -7.13 -2.93 9.05
N ASP A 87 -6.99 -3.59 10.19
CA ASP A 87 -7.85 -3.33 11.34
C ASP A 87 -7.64 -1.91 11.87
N ILE A 88 -6.39 -1.43 11.93
CA ILE A 88 -6.08 -0.04 12.25
C ILE A 88 -6.61 0.92 11.17
N ALA A 89 -6.48 0.56 9.89
CA ALA A 89 -7.02 1.38 8.80
C ALA A 89 -8.55 1.55 8.91
N ARG A 90 -9.27 0.50 9.29
CA ARG A 90 -10.73 0.56 9.54
C ARG A 90 -11.09 1.44 10.74
N GLU A 91 -10.26 1.47 11.78
CA GLU A 91 -10.47 2.33 12.95
C GLU A 91 -10.36 3.84 12.63
N ARG A 92 -9.83 4.19 11.45
CA ARG A 92 -9.80 5.58 10.97
C ARG A 92 -11.16 6.10 10.50
N GLU A 93 -12.12 5.19 10.28
CA GLU A 93 -13.50 5.54 9.88
C GLU A 93 -13.54 6.46 8.63
N SER A 94 -12.68 6.17 7.61
CA SER A 94 -12.67 6.90 6.34
C SER A 94 -14.08 6.94 5.73
N GLU A 95 -14.51 8.11 5.28
CA GLU A 95 -15.81 8.29 4.60
C GLU A 95 -15.76 8.02 3.10
N ALA A 96 -14.55 8.13 2.51
CA ALA A 96 -14.33 7.99 1.07
C ALA A 96 -13.43 6.80 0.69
N GLY A 97 -13.07 5.96 1.65
CA GLY A 97 -12.17 4.84 1.45
C GLY A 97 -12.65 3.51 2.00
N ASP A 98 -12.11 2.43 1.44
CA ASP A 98 -12.31 1.07 1.94
C ASP A 98 -11.02 0.25 1.80
N VAL A 99 -10.91 -0.85 2.54
CA VAL A 99 -9.71 -1.68 2.56
C VAL A 99 -10.03 -3.15 2.35
N LEU A 100 -9.13 -3.82 1.63
CA LEU A 100 -9.26 -5.23 1.27
C LEU A 100 -7.98 -6.00 1.63
N CYS A 101 -8.13 -7.13 2.32
CA CYS A 101 -7.00 -8.04 2.59
C CYS A 101 -6.65 -8.82 1.32
N SER A 102 -5.49 -8.53 0.74
CA SER A 102 -5.02 -9.16 -0.49
C SER A 102 -3.50 -9.14 -0.61
N ASP A 103 -2.92 -10.21 -1.15
CA ASP A 103 -1.50 -10.26 -1.50
C ASP A 103 -1.29 -9.70 -2.92
N MET A 104 -0.77 -8.49 -3.01
CA MET A 104 -0.46 -7.83 -4.29
C MET A 104 0.47 -8.65 -5.20
N GLY A 105 1.29 -9.54 -4.63
CA GLY A 105 2.20 -10.41 -5.38
C GLY A 105 1.49 -11.57 -6.11
N GLN A 106 0.20 -11.74 -5.90
CA GLN A 106 -0.64 -12.68 -6.66
C GLN A 106 -1.39 -11.99 -7.80
N GLY A 107 -1.15 -10.68 -7.99
CA GLY A 107 -1.85 -9.84 -8.95
C GLY A 107 -2.98 -9.05 -8.30
N LEU A 108 -3.52 -8.11 -9.06
CA LEU A 108 -4.64 -7.27 -8.62
C LEU A 108 -5.97 -7.92 -9.00
N CYS A 109 -6.91 -7.96 -8.06
CA CYS A 109 -8.23 -8.58 -8.25
C CYS A 109 -9.26 -7.67 -8.94
N PHE A 110 -8.80 -6.58 -9.54
CA PHE A 110 -9.66 -5.59 -10.19
C PHE A 110 -9.60 -5.69 -11.71
N ARG A 111 -10.62 -5.15 -12.37
CA ARG A 111 -10.64 -5.03 -13.83
C ARG A 111 -9.67 -3.93 -14.25
N ALA A 112 -9.06 -4.11 -15.41
CA ALA A 112 -8.29 -3.03 -16.05
C ALA A 112 -9.16 -1.77 -16.23
N GLY A 113 -8.59 -0.60 -15.92
CA GLY A 113 -9.30 0.67 -16.00
C GLY A 113 -10.36 0.90 -14.92
N ALA A 114 -10.35 0.14 -13.82
CA ALA A 114 -11.27 0.35 -12.70
C ALA A 114 -10.94 1.60 -11.86
N PHE A 115 -9.70 2.06 -11.92
CA PHE A 115 -9.18 3.21 -11.17
C PHE A 115 -8.61 4.24 -12.12
N ASP A 116 -8.69 5.50 -11.72
CA ASP A 116 -8.08 6.64 -12.43
C ASP A 116 -6.58 6.74 -12.17
N GLY A 117 -6.12 6.21 -11.05
CA GLY A 117 -4.71 6.16 -10.68
C GLY A 117 -4.44 5.13 -9.59
N ALA A 118 -3.15 4.84 -9.38
CA ALA A 118 -2.70 3.97 -8.30
C ALA A 118 -1.43 4.52 -7.67
N ILE A 119 -1.34 4.39 -6.34
CA ILE A 119 -0.14 4.70 -5.56
C ILE A 119 0.34 3.46 -4.81
N SER A 120 1.61 3.43 -4.47
CA SER A 120 2.19 2.40 -3.59
C SER A 120 3.32 3.02 -2.78
N ILE A 121 3.10 3.19 -1.50
CA ILE A 121 4.04 3.87 -0.60
C ILE A 121 4.75 2.86 0.30
N SER A 122 6.07 2.72 0.11
CA SER A 122 6.93 1.84 0.93
C SER A 122 6.50 0.37 0.99
N ALA A 123 5.87 -0.16 -0.06
CA ALA A 123 5.33 -1.53 -0.07
C ALA A 123 6.02 -2.46 -1.07
N LEU A 124 6.44 -1.99 -2.24
CA LEU A 124 6.93 -2.85 -3.33
C LEU A 124 8.19 -3.67 -2.97
N GLN A 125 9.02 -3.20 -2.04
CA GLN A 125 10.22 -3.91 -1.59
C GLN A 125 9.90 -5.30 -1.00
N TRP A 126 8.70 -5.50 -0.47
CA TRP A 126 8.25 -6.79 0.08
C TRP A 126 8.11 -7.87 -1.00
N LEU A 127 7.85 -7.49 -2.25
CA LEU A 127 7.79 -8.43 -3.38
C LEU A 127 9.16 -8.94 -3.82
N CYS A 128 10.23 -8.23 -3.44
CA CYS A 128 11.60 -8.59 -3.80
C CYS A 128 12.14 -9.79 -3.00
N ASN A 129 11.41 -10.28 -2.00
CA ASN A 129 11.78 -11.41 -1.16
C ASN A 129 11.00 -12.68 -1.54
N ALA A 130 11.65 -13.83 -1.37
CA ALA A 130 11.03 -15.15 -1.51
C ALA A 130 10.74 -15.71 -0.11
N ASP A 131 9.64 -15.25 0.50
CA ASP A 131 9.25 -15.64 1.87
C ASP A 131 8.73 -17.09 1.97
N LYS A 132 8.31 -17.66 0.84
CA LYS A 132 7.82 -19.04 0.71
C LYS A 132 8.59 -19.75 -0.39
N SER A 133 8.73 -21.07 -0.29
CA SER A 133 9.51 -21.89 -1.25
C SER A 133 9.03 -21.80 -2.70
N TRP A 134 7.77 -21.42 -2.91
CA TRP A 134 7.16 -21.22 -4.24
C TRP A 134 7.14 -19.76 -4.70
N HIS A 135 7.61 -18.81 -3.87
CA HIS A 135 7.70 -17.41 -4.26
C HIS A 135 8.83 -17.21 -5.27
N ASN A 136 8.51 -16.49 -6.32
CA ASN A 136 9.47 -15.99 -7.29
C ASN A 136 9.30 -14.45 -7.34
N PRO A 137 10.26 -13.68 -6.83
CA PRO A 137 10.15 -12.22 -6.76
C PRO A 137 9.86 -11.57 -8.11
N HIS A 138 10.54 -12.01 -9.17
CA HIS A 138 10.33 -11.48 -10.51
C HIS A 138 8.88 -11.70 -10.99
N LYS A 139 8.34 -12.92 -10.82
CA LYS A 139 6.96 -13.22 -11.19
C LYS A 139 5.96 -12.40 -10.37
N ARG A 140 6.23 -12.22 -9.08
CA ARG A 140 5.37 -11.44 -8.19
C ARG A 140 5.30 -9.96 -8.61
N LEU A 141 6.45 -9.36 -8.97
CA LEU A 141 6.49 -8.00 -9.50
C LEU A 141 5.76 -7.87 -10.84
N VAL A 142 5.96 -8.82 -11.77
CA VAL A 142 5.27 -8.83 -13.07
C VAL A 142 3.77 -9.03 -12.91
N SER A 143 3.33 -9.86 -11.94
CA SER A 143 1.89 -10.06 -11.68
C SER A 143 1.20 -8.81 -11.16
N LEU A 144 1.94 -7.91 -10.51
CA LEU A 144 1.41 -6.62 -10.08
C LEU A 144 1.21 -5.64 -11.24
N THR A 145 2.04 -5.74 -12.28
CA THR A 145 2.04 -4.82 -13.43
C THR A 145 1.95 -5.57 -14.75
N PRO A 146 0.86 -6.32 -15.02
CA PRO A 146 0.79 -7.25 -16.14
C PRO A 146 0.89 -6.58 -17.52
N ASP A 147 0.58 -5.29 -17.61
CA ASP A 147 0.55 -4.54 -18.87
C ASP A 147 1.78 -3.66 -19.12
N LEU A 148 2.81 -3.73 -18.26
CA LEU A 148 4.07 -3.05 -18.55
C LEU A 148 4.86 -3.84 -19.58
N PRO A 149 5.36 -3.20 -20.68
CA PRO A 149 6.20 -3.88 -21.64
C PRO A 149 7.43 -4.45 -20.94
N THR A 150 7.64 -5.75 -21.14
CA THR A 150 8.85 -6.47 -20.68
C THR A 150 9.87 -6.41 -21.80
N ASP A 151 10.53 -5.27 -21.98
CA ASP A 151 11.70 -5.17 -22.86
C ASP A 151 12.96 -5.69 -22.16
#